data_23ed1d23dffbacef0b7d58ff65aa5b53
#
_entry.id   23ed1d23dffbacef0b7d58ff65aa5b53
#
_cell.length_a   1.000
_cell.length_b   1.000
_cell.length_c   1.000
_cell.angle_alpha   90.00
_cell.angle_beta   90.00
_cell.angle_gamma   90.00
#
_symmetry.space_group_name_H-M   'P 1'
#
loop_
_entity.id
_entity.type
_entity.pdbx_description
1 polymer ?
#
loop_
_entity_poly.entity_id
_entity_poly.type
_entity_poly.pdbx_seq_one_letter_code
_entity_poly.pdbx_strand_id
1 'polypeptide(L)'
;MHQDGADRQGDYAPYDELVAQFQSTGNVMPSTKNTASSVTQLQAWLSALTHVAPSLDRTCVSLVESVTEFPWLAMPEDIADAWVRLVCSIVSARSEWVSHVASLLFQNMNLRPAWCRGTHTFLPGHRSAMSRRQLYSRLHSLLQTLLRLIPTLPATLQPLLIQHFPHKRESTMDQVLYIQNLLRITEYCEALTEPIWNVIIDHTLQIDVAIQVELDELEEQGVEPSSHTTDLSAVLDQGADSDSESATVSPALAAQDAIEETLDTLEDLSDEEGYDDSDGLLATELAQEPAWNEIAVLAGKLDAIMKAVHDFLEQHIGMARSPAMLTRRYQLYQTLLGIFTRTILTTFKSRHVQFVLFWFASLDHEFADMFLGTLLSKSLYAVPAAGTSESGESAIILRIAAASYVASYVARARYIDASTTRMVVVNLCTYMDACLESFAAQGLHAPPPGAREHAVFYAVTQAVFYIFCFRWRDLRDGA
;
A
#
# COMPACT_ATOMS: atom_id res chain seq x y z
N MET A 1 4.95 -11.83 -45.48
CA MET A 1 3.86 -12.79 -45.31
C MET A 1 2.50 -12.08 -45.24
N HIS A 2 2.24 -11.19 -46.19
CA HIS A 2 1.02 -10.40 -46.27
C HIS A 2 0.26 -10.60 -47.60
N GLN A 3 0.59 -11.66 -48.35
CA GLN A 3 -0.01 -11.90 -49.66
C GLN A 3 -0.76 -13.21 -49.84
N ASP A 4 -0.84 -14.08 -48.79
CA ASP A 4 -1.61 -15.33 -48.88
C ASP A 4 -3.02 -15.26 -48.23
N GLY A 5 -3.47 -14.05 -47.83
CA GLY A 5 -4.77 -13.84 -47.15
C GLY A 5 -5.96 -13.58 -48.07
N ALA A 6 -5.77 -13.47 -49.38
CA ALA A 6 -6.82 -13.00 -50.30
C ALA A 6 -7.71 -14.11 -50.88
N ASP A 7 -7.38 -15.40 -50.70
CA ASP A 7 -8.11 -16.53 -51.35
C ASP A 7 -8.76 -17.52 -50.41
N ARG A 8 -8.83 -17.25 -49.11
CA ARG A 8 -9.69 -17.97 -48.14
C ARG A 8 -10.82 -17.07 -47.68
N GLN A 9 -11.85 -16.91 -48.49
CA GLN A 9 -13.17 -16.51 -48.01
C GLN A 9 -13.72 -17.62 -47.10
N GLY A 10 -13.16 -17.78 -45.92
CA GLY A 10 -13.75 -18.56 -44.85
C GLY A 10 -14.97 -17.83 -44.36
N ASP A 11 -16.07 -18.56 -44.16
CA ASP A 11 -17.25 -18.03 -43.50
C ASP A 11 -16.90 -17.73 -42.04
N TYR A 12 -16.66 -16.46 -41.72
CA TYR A 12 -16.37 -15.98 -40.36
C TYR A 12 -17.63 -15.81 -39.49
N ALA A 13 -18.83 -15.99 -40.07
CA ALA A 13 -20.09 -15.81 -39.36
C ALA A 13 -20.20 -16.70 -38.09
N PRO A 14 -19.78 -17.97 -38.06
CA PRO A 14 -19.83 -18.79 -36.84
C PRO A 14 -18.85 -18.31 -35.76
N TYR A 15 -17.69 -17.72 -36.14
CA TYR A 15 -16.73 -17.14 -35.22
C TYR A 15 -17.28 -15.87 -34.58
N ASP A 16 -17.80 -14.95 -35.41
CA ASP A 16 -18.38 -13.69 -34.94
C ASP A 16 -19.62 -13.95 -34.07
N GLU A 17 -20.42 -14.96 -34.37
CA GLU A 17 -21.54 -15.38 -33.54
C GLU A 17 -21.08 -15.89 -32.17
N LEU A 18 -19.99 -16.66 -32.10
CA LEU A 18 -19.43 -17.13 -30.83
C LEU A 18 -18.88 -15.96 -29.98
N VAL A 19 -18.16 -15.03 -30.60
CA VAL A 19 -17.68 -13.80 -29.94
C VAL A 19 -18.86 -12.98 -29.40
N ALA A 20 -19.89 -12.76 -30.21
CA ALA A 20 -21.09 -12.02 -29.82
C ALA A 20 -21.83 -12.67 -28.65
N GLN A 21 -21.79 -13.99 -28.54
CA GLN A 21 -22.41 -14.70 -27.42
C GLN A 21 -21.73 -14.47 -26.09
N PHE A 22 -20.39 -14.42 -26.04
CA PHE A 22 -19.66 -14.05 -24.83
C PHE A 22 -19.86 -12.57 -24.46
N GLN A 23 -19.91 -11.69 -25.46
CA GLN A 23 -20.18 -10.25 -25.26
C GLN A 23 -21.63 -10.00 -24.83
N SER A 24 -22.59 -10.68 -25.41
CA SER A 24 -24.02 -10.50 -25.13
C SER A 24 -24.43 -11.09 -23.77
N THR A 25 -23.75 -12.11 -23.30
CA THR A 25 -23.98 -12.67 -21.95
C THR A 25 -23.71 -11.64 -20.86
N GLY A 26 -22.87 -10.62 -21.14
CA GLY A 26 -22.63 -9.47 -20.25
C GLY A 26 -23.72 -8.41 -20.25
N ASN A 27 -24.56 -8.30 -21.30
CA ASN A 27 -25.46 -7.15 -21.53
C ASN A 27 -26.94 -7.45 -21.75
N VAL A 28 -27.35 -8.71 -21.91
CA VAL A 28 -28.73 -9.04 -22.28
C VAL A 28 -29.51 -9.60 -21.10
N MET A 29 -30.64 -8.96 -20.77
CA MET A 29 -31.73 -9.54 -20.00
C MET A 29 -32.28 -10.79 -20.74
N PRO A 30 -32.03 -12.02 -20.28
CA PRO A 30 -32.61 -13.18 -20.94
C PRO A 30 -34.11 -13.21 -20.71
N SER A 31 -34.82 -13.31 -21.78
CA SER A 31 -36.21 -13.62 -21.82
C SER A 31 -36.49 -14.95 -21.06
N THR A 32 -37.39 -14.92 -20.12
CA THR A 32 -37.67 -15.83 -19.00
C THR A 32 -37.90 -17.32 -19.31
N LYS A 33 -37.64 -17.83 -20.51
CA LYS A 33 -38.01 -19.19 -20.87
C LYS A 33 -36.90 -20.23 -21.12
N ASN A 34 -35.59 -19.82 -21.15
CA ASN A 34 -34.52 -20.76 -21.56
C ASN A 34 -33.25 -20.73 -20.71
N THR A 35 -33.33 -20.42 -19.41
CA THR A 35 -32.15 -20.19 -18.57
C THR A 35 -31.28 -21.42 -18.29
N ALA A 36 -31.88 -22.57 -18.05
CA ALA A 36 -31.14 -23.82 -17.81
C ALA A 36 -30.40 -24.29 -19.08
N SER A 37 -31.00 -24.08 -20.26
CA SER A 37 -30.38 -24.41 -21.56
C SER A 37 -29.15 -23.51 -21.83
N SER A 38 -29.19 -22.24 -21.45
CA SER A 38 -28.09 -21.32 -21.69
C SER A 38 -26.87 -21.60 -20.77
N VAL A 39 -27.09 -22.04 -19.53
CA VAL A 39 -26.01 -22.44 -18.59
C VAL A 39 -25.29 -23.69 -19.10
N THR A 40 -26.00 -24.72 -19.49
CA THR A 40 -25.40 -25.95 -20.02
C THR A 40 -24.67 -25.71 -21.35
N GLN A 41 -25.20 -24.83 -22.19
CA GLN A 41 -24.56 -24.41 -23.44
C GLN A 41 -23.26 -23.64 -23.18
N LEU A 42 -23.26 -22.70 -22.23
CA LEU A 42 -22.05 -21.95 -21.83
C LEU A 42 -20.96 -22.88 -21.28
N GLN A 43 -21.32 -23.84 -20.43
CA GLN A 43 -20.39 -24.87 -19.95
C GLN A 43 -19.82 -25.72 -21.08
N ALA A 44 -20.64 -26.10 -22.05
CA ALA A 44 -20.18 -26.85 -23.20
C ALA A 44 -19.19 -26.04 -24.06
N TRP A 45 -19.42 -24.74 -24.26
CA TRP A 45 -18.49 -23.87 -24.98
C TRP A 45 -17.19 -23.71 -24.25
N LEU A 46 -17.20 -23.40 -22.91
CA LEU A 46 -16.00 -23.29 -22.11
C LEU A 46 -15.17 -24.58 -22.14
N SER A 47 -15.85 -25.74 -22.08
CA SER A 47 -15.19 -27.04 -22.22
C SER A 47 -14.59 -27.26 -23.62
N ALA A 48 -15.34 -26.96 -24.68
CA ALA A 48 -14.86 -27.09 -26.06
C ALA A 48 -13.65 -26.17 -26.33
N LEU A 49 -13.73 -24.92 -25.89
CA LEU A 49 -12.61 -23.96 -26.01
C LEU A 49 -11.37 -24.42 -25.23
N THR A 50 -11.54 -25.11 -24.10
CA THR A 50 -10.41 -25.67 -23.34
C THR A 50 -9.61 -26.69 -24.17
N HIS A 51 -10.29 -27.49 -24.98
CA HIS A 51 -9.63 -28.46 -25.87
C HIS A 51 -8.91 -27.82 -27.06
N VAL A 52 -9.36 -26.67 -27.53
CA VAL A 52 -8.72 -25.93 -28.63
C VAL A 52 -7.79 -24.79 -28.17
N ALA A 53 -7.59 -24.65 -26.87
CA ALA A 53 -6.75 -23.60 -26.26
C ALA A 53 -5.36 -23.45 -26.93
N PRO A 54 -4.64 -24.53 -27.33
CA PRO A 54 -3.37 -24.40 -28.04
C PRO A 54 -3.47 -23.72 -29.40
N SER A 55 -4.65 -23.67 -30.01
CA SER A 55 -4.89 -23.05 -31.34
C SER A 55 -5.33 -21.59 -31.24
N LEU A 56 -5.61 -21.08 -30.02
CA LEU A 56 -6.03 -19.70 -29.77
C LEU A 56 -4.81 -18.77 -29.79
N ASP A 57 -4.36 -18.43 -30.98
CA ASP A 57 -3.24 -17.50 -31.22
C ASP A 57 -3.74 -16.05 -31.38
N ARG A 58 -2.85 -15.16 -31.80
CA ARG A 58 -3.15 -13.73 -32.02
C ARG A 58 -4.21 -13.47 -33.09
N THR A 59 -4.56 -14.45 -33.93
CA THR A 59 -5.65 -14.31 -34.89
C THR A 59 -7.02 -14.40 -34.23
N CYS A 60 -7.08 -14.98 -33.03
CA CYS A 60 -8.28 -15.14 -32.21
C CYS A 60 -8.42 -14.10 -31.10
N VAL A 61 -7.80 -12.91 -31.22
CA VAL A 61 -7.78 -11.84 -30.20
C VAL A 61 -9.19 -11.55 -29.70
N SER A 62 -10.15 -11.26 -30.61
CA SER A 62 -11.52 -10.87 -30.21
C SER A 62 -12.23 -11.93 -29.39
N LEU A 63 -11.99 -13.21 -29.68
CA LEU A 63 -12.58 -14.31 -28.90
C LEU A 63 -11.92 -14.42 -27.52
N VAL A 64 -10.58 -14.36 -27.44
CA VAL A 64 -9.86 -14.46 -26.16
C VAL A 64 -10.21 -13.28 -25.27
N GLU A 65 -10.27 -12.05 -25.80
CA GLU A 65 -10.70 -10.86 -25.05
C GLU A 65 -12.14 -11.04 -24.55
N SER A 66 -13.09 -11.41 -25.40
CA SER A 66 -14.49 -11.63 -24.99
C SER A 66 -14.64 -12.70 -23.90
N VAL A 67 -13.85 -13.78 -23.99
CA VAL A 67 -13.84 -14.85 -22.99
C VAL A 67 -13.22 -14.39 -21.68
N THR A 68 -12.13 -13.62 -21.72
CA THR A 68 -11.42 -13.15 -20.53
C THR A 68 -12.14 -12.02 -19.82
N GLU A 69 -12.86 -11.15 -20.54
CA GLU A 69 -13.72 -10.10 -19.99
C GLU A 69 -15.06 -10.63 -19.46
N PHE A 70 -15.35 -11.91 -19.67
CA PHE A 70 -16.55 -12.53 -19.17
C PHE A 70 -16.64 -12.41 -17.62
N PRO A 71 -17.80 -12.03 -17.06
CA PRO A 71 -17.96 -11.75 -15.63
C PRO A 71 -18.03 -13.02 -14.75
N TRP A 72 -17.02 -13.87 -14.86
CA TRP A 72 -16.91 -15.16 -14.21
C TRP A 72 -16.98 -15.13 -12.68
N LEU A 73 -16.53 -14.04 -12.07
CA LEU A 73 -16.50 -13.86 -10.60
C LEU A 73 -17.89 -13.98 -9.99
N ALA A 74 -18.91 -13.45 -10.67
CA ALA A 74 -20.30 -13.45 -10.22
C ALA A 74 -21.07 -14.71 -10.65
N MET A 75 -20.45 -15.65 -11.38
CA MET A 75 -21.11 -16.85 -11.89
C MET A 75 -21.19 -17.97 -10.85
N PRO A 76 -22.14 -18.93 -11.03
CA PRO A 76 -22.15 -20.18 -10.28
C PRO A 76 -20.79 -20.88 -10.32
N GLU A 77 -20.47 -21.64 -9.28
CA GLU A 77 -19.17 -22.29 -9.09
C GLU A 77 -18.76 -23.17 -10.28
N ASP A 78 -19.73 -23.94 -10.82
CA ASP A 78 -19.49 -24.84 -11.98
C ASP A 78 -19.00 -24.07 -13.22
N ILE A 79 -19.57 -22.88 -13.49
CA ILE A 79 -19.20 -22.03 -14.63
C ILE A 79 -17.85 -21.34 -14.33
N ALA A 80 -17.70 -20.81 -13.12
CA ALA A 80 -16.45 -20.18 -12.71
C ALA A 80 -15.27 -21.14 -12.81
N ASP A 81 -15.42 -22.38 -12.35
CA ASP A 81 -14.41 -23.42 -12.46
C ASP A 81 -14.11 -23.84 -13.90
N ALA A 82 -15.14 -23.92 -14.76
CA ALA A 82 -14.95 -24.18 -16.18
C ALA A 82 -14.16 -23.05 -16.85
N TRP A 83 -14.47 -21.80 -16.52
CA TRP A 83 -13.75 -20.64 -17.01
C TRP A 83 -12.31 -20.61 -16.51
N VAL A 84 -12.06 -20.86 -15.21
CA VAL A 84 -10.70 -20.96 -14.64
C VAL A 84 -9.87 -22.02 -15.37
N ARG A 85 -10.44 -23.21 -15.66
CA ARG A 85 -9.75 -24.25 -16.42
C ARG A 85 -9.40 -23.78 -17.83
N LEU A 86 -10.31 -23.10 -18.52
CA LEU A 86 -10.06 -22.55 -19.85
C LEU A 86 -8.92 -21.54 -19.82
N VAL A 87 -8.98 -20.53 -18.94
CA VAL A 87 -7.93 -19.49 -18.84
C VAL A 87 -6.57 -20.10 -18.49
N CYS A 88 -6.51 -21.04 -17.53
CA CYS A 88 -5.29 -21.77 -17.22
C CYS A 88 -4.74 -22.54 -18.43
N SER A 89 -5.61 -23.13 -19.25
CA SER A 89 -5.19 -23.84 -20.47
C SER A 89 -4.68 -22.89 -21.54
N ILE A 90 -5.35 -21.74 -21.75
CA ILE A 90 -4.90 -20.70 -22.70
C ILE A 90 -3.52 -20.18 -22.30
N VAL A 91 -3.34 -19.78 -21.05
CA VAL A 91 -2.10 -19.17 -20.56
C VAL A 91 -0.95 -20.19 -20.54
N SER A 92 -1.23 -21.47 -20.26
CA SER A 92 -0.21 -22.53 -20.31
C SER A 92 0.21 -22.87 -21.75
N ALA A 93 -0.73 -22.83 -22.68
CA ALA A 93 -0.46 -23.13 -24.10
C ALA A 93 0.17 -21.95 -24.84
N ARG A 94 -0.19 -20.73 -24.50
CA ARG A 94 0.16 -19.49 -25.20
C ARG A 94 0.60 -18.41 -24.22
N SER A 95 1.91 -18.21 -24.08
CA SER A 95 2.51 -17.21 -23.20
C SER A 95 2.15 -15.75 -23.57
N GLU A 96 1.72 -15.51 -24.80
CA GLU A 96 1.30 -14.19 -25.28
C GLU A 96 0.09 -13.62 -24.53
N TRP A 97 -0.76 -14.48 -23.94
CA TRP A 97 -1.96 -14.08 -23.19
C TRP A 97 -1.70 -13.85 -21.70
N VAL A 98 -0.50 -14.17 -21.20
CA VAL A 98 -0.17 -14.05 -19.77
C VAL A 98 -0.35 -12.62 -19.27
N SER A 99 0.21 -11.63 -19.98
CA SER A 99 0.13 -10.23 -19.58
C SER A 99 -1.30 -9.68 -19.63
N HIS A 100 -2.09 -10.10 -20.62
CA HIS A 100 -3.50 -9.70 -20.75
C HIS A 100 -4.33 -10.23 -19.56
N VAL A 101 -4.25 -11.53 -19.28
CA VAL A 101 -4.97 -12.16 -18.16
C VAL A 101 -4.51 -11.57 -16.83
N ALA A 102 -3.21 -11.34 -16.65
CA ALA A 102 -2.66 -10.71 -15.45
C ALA A 102 -3.22 -9.30 -15.24
N SER A 103 -3.28 -8.47 -16.29
CA SER A 103 -3.86 -7.13 -16.23
C SER A 103 -5.32 -7.15 -15.80
N LEU A 104 -6.14 -8.05 -16.37
CA LEU A 104 -7.53 -8.20 -15.98
C LEU A 104 -7.70 -8.64 -14.51
N LEU A 105 -6.80 -9.47 -13.98
CA LEU A 105 -6.84 -9.85 -12.57
C LEU A 105 -6.62 -8.64 -11.66
N PHE A 106 -5.65 -7.77 -11.97
CA PHE A 106 -5.41 -6.56 -11.18
C PHE A 106 -6.52 -5.52 -11.34
N GLN A 107 -7.12 -5.37 -12.52
CA GLN A 107 -8.32 -4.55 -12.70
C GLN A 107 -9.47 -5.02 -11.80
N ASN A 108 -9.65 -6.35 -11.70
CA ASN A 108 -10.69 -6.94 -10.86
C ASN A 108 -10.38 -6.86 -9.34
N MET A 109 -9.16 -6.50 -8.93
CA MET A 109 -8.84 -6.20 -7.52
C MET A 109 -9.45 -4.88 -7.05
N ASN A 110 -9.84 -4.00 -7.97
CA ASN A 110 -10.55 -2.74 -7.76
C ASN A 110 -12.06 -2.90 -8.00
N LEU A 111 -12.66 -4.01 -7.58
CA LEU A 111 -14.10 -4.23 -7.74
C LEU A 111 -14.90 -3.19 -6.97
N ARG A 112 -15.63 -2.34 -7.70
CA ARG A 112 -16.52 -1.35 -7.10
C ARG A 112 -17.73 -2.01 -6.45
N PRO A 113 -18.29 -1.44 -5.39
CA PRO A 113 -19.45 -1.97 -4.66
C PRO A 113 -20.67 -2.28 -5.55
N ALA A 114 -20.84 -1.59 -6.67
CA ALA A 114 -21.90 -1.84 -7.63
C ALA A 114 -21.92 -3.30 -8.17
N TRP A 115 -20.75 -3.93 -8.28
CA TRP A 115 -20.64 -5.34 -8.65
C TRP A 115 -21.14 -6.29 -7.56
N CYS A 116 -20.97 -5.92 -6.29
CA CYS A 116 -21.42 -6.71 -5.15
C CYS A 116 -22.93 -6.57 -4.88
N ARG A 117 -23.52 -5.43 -5.25
CA ARG A 117 -24.96 -5.15 -5.01
C ARG A 117 -25.94 -5.84 -5.98
N GLY A 118 -25.49 -6.76 -6.79
CA GLY A 118 -26.39 -7.65 -7.55
C GLY A 118 -27.26 -6.99 -8.63
N THR A 119 -26.87 -5.81 -9.14
CA THR A 119 -27.56 -5.18 -10.29
C THR A 119 -27.28 -5.91 -11.60
N HIS A 120 -26.32 -6.83 -11.62
CA HIS A 120 -26.03 -7.69 -12.75
C HIS A 120 -26.62 -9.08 -12.53
N THR A 121 -27.90 -9.23 -12.75
CA THR A 121 -28.59 -10.54 -12.82
C THR A 121 -28.23 -11.20 -14.13
N PHE A 122 -27.06 -11.84 -14.21
CA PHE A 122 -26.65 -12.58 -15.41
C PHE A 122 -27.47 -13.87 -15.64
N LEU A 123 -28.11 -14.38 -14.59
CA LEU A 123 -28.96 -15.56 -14.69
C LEU A 123 -30.24 -15.34 -13.88
N PRO A 124 -31.41 -15.35 -14.52
CA PRO A 124 -32.69 -15.31 -13.81
C PRO A 124 -32.84 -16.55 -12.92
N GLY A 125 -33.01 -16.33 -11.62
CA GLY A 125 -33.20 -17.42 -10.64
C GLY A 125 -32.03 -17.57 -9.63
N HIS A 126 -30.82 -17.12 -9.93
CA HIS A 126 -29.69 -17.11 -8.98
C HIS A 126 -29.45 -15.71 -8.44
N ARG A 127 -30.30 -15.25 -7.53
CA ARG A 127 -30.08 -14.08 -6.70
C ARG A 127 -29.22 -14.46 -5.47
N SER A 128 -28.08 -15.06 -5.66
CA SER A 128 -27.12 -15.15 -4.58
C SER A 128 -26.24 -13.91 -4.66
N ALA A 129 -26.51 -12.93 -3.83
CA ALA A 129 -25.59 -11.83 -3.59
C ALA A 129 -24.31 -12.47 -3.05
N MET A 130 -23.26 -12.57 -3.88
CA MET A 130 -21.98 -13.07 -3.42
C MET A 130 -21.32 -11.99 -2.58
N SER A 131 -20.81 -12.36 -1.42
CA SER A 131 -20.06 -11.44 -0.60
C SER A 131 -18.75 -11.04 -1.32
N ARG A 132 -18.30 -9.81 -1.09
CA ARG A 132 -17.01 -9.29 -1.59
C ARG A 132 -15.86 -10.25 -1.26
N ARG A 133 -15.88 -10.82 -0.06
CA ARG A 133 -14.91 -11.82 0.40
C ARG A 133 -14.87 -13.07 -0.50
N GLN A 134 -16.02 -13.56 -0.95
CA GLN A 134 -16.09 -14.71 -1.86
C GLN A 134 -15.51 -14.36 -3.24
N LEU A 135 -15.81 -13.17 -3.77
CA LEU A 135 -15.26 -12.70 -5.05
C LEU A 135 -13.73 -12.61 -5.00
N TYR A 136 -13.19 -11.96 -3.98
CA TYR A 136 -11.73 -11.88 -3.80
C TYR A 136 -11.10 -13.25 -3.53
N SER A 137 -11.78 -14.16 -2.82
CA SER A 137 -11.27 -15.52 -2.63
C SER A 137 -11.13 -16.28 -3.95
N ARG A 138 -12.10 -16.15 -4.86
CA ARG A 138 -12.01 -16.72 -6.23
C ARG A 138 -10.85 -16.10 -7.02
N LEU A 139 -10.72 -14.77 -6.97
CA LEU A 139 -9.64 -14.05 -7.65
C LEU A 139 -8.26 -14.54 -7.20
N HIS A 140 -8.04 -14.59 -5.89
CA HIS A 140 -6.78 -15.07 -5.30
C HIS A 140 -6.53 -16.55 -5.59
N SER A 141 -7.56 -17.40 -5.63
CA SER A 141 -7.43 -18.81 -6.00
C SER A 141 -6.95 -18.97 -7.45
N LEU A 142 -7.49 -18.18 -8.38
CA LEU A 142 -7.01 -18.14 -9.76
C LEU A 142 -5.54 -17.68 -9.83
N LEU A 143 -5.21 -16.57 -9.16
CA LEU A 143 -3.84 -16.04 -9.15
C LEU A 143 -2.83 -17.05 -8.58
N GLN A 144 -3.18 -17.75 -7.49
CA GLN A 144 -2.34 -18.82 -6.93
C GLN A 144 -2.15 -19.97 -7.93
N THR A 145 -3.20 -20.33 -8.66
CA THR A 145 -3.12 -21.38 -9.68
C THR A 145 -2.19 -20.96 -10.82
N LEU A 146 -2.31 -19.72 -11.29
CA LEU A 146 -1.44 -19.19 -12.35
C LEU A 146 0.02 -19.08 -11.89
N LEU A 147 0.29 -18.66 -10.65
CA LEU A 147 1.65 -18.63 -10.09
C LEU A 147 2.30 -20.02 -9.99
N ARG A 148 1.49 -21.06 -9.77
CA ARG A 148 1.98 -22.46 -9.79
C ARG A 148 2.25 -22.95 -11.20
N LEU A 149 1.48 -22.50 -12.18
CA LEU A 149 1.63 -22.91 -13.60
C LEU A 149 2.79 -22.19 -14.28
N ILE A 150 3.04 -20.92 -13.93
CA ILE A 150 3.98 -20.05 -14.60
C ILE A 150 4.96 -19.45 -13.59
N PRO A 151 6.13 -20.07 -13.39
CA PRO A 151 7.12 -19.58 -12.41
C PRO A 151 7.66 -18.17 -12.67
N THR A 152 7.61 -17.70 -13.93
CA THR A 152 8.06 -16.36 -14.36
C THR A 152 6.99 -15.28 -14.18
N LEU A 153 5.76 -15.67 -13.81
CA LEU A 153 4.63 -14.75 -13.65
C LEU A 153 4.91 -13.58 -12.68
N PRO A 154 5.59 -13.74 -11.54
CA PRO A 154 5.88 -12.62 -10.64
C PRO A 154 6.56 -11.43 -11.32
N ALA A 155 7.50 -11.68 -12.22
CA ALA A 155 8.18 -10.62 -12.97
C ALA A 155 7.21 -9.84 -13.91
N THR A 156 6.23 -10.53 -14.48
CA THR A 156 5.18 -9.91 -15.32
C THR A 156 4.17 -9.13 -14.47
N LEU A 157 3.88 -9.60 -13.24
CA LEU A 157 2.94 -8.95 -12.32
C LEU A 157 3.49 -7.65 -11.74
N GLN A 158 4.81 -7.56 -11.50
CA GLN A 158 5.43 -6.44 -10.82
C GLN A 158 5.07 -5.06 -11.43
N PRO A 159 5.15 -4.79 -12.74
CA PRO A 159 4.73 -3.51 -13.30
C PRO A 159 3.23 -3.26 -13.18
N LEU A 160 2.41 -4.31 -13.17
CA LEU A 160 0.96 -4.19 -13.07
C LEU A 160 0.50 -3.75 -11.68
N LEU A 161 1.27 -4.04 -10.62
CA LEU A 161 1.01 -3.56 -9.26
C LEU A 161 0.88 -2.03 -9.21
N ILE A 162 1.77 -1.34 -9.93
CA ILE A 162 1.81 0.12 -9.98
C ILE A 162 0.74 0.64 -10.96
N GLN A 163 0.64 0.01 -12.13
CA GLN A 163 -0.26 0.45 -13.20
C GLN A 163 -1.73 0.47 -12.79
N HIS A 164 -2.16 -0.51 -12.00
CA HIS A 164 -3.55 -0.64 -11.56
C HIS A 164 -3.80 -0.10 -10.14
N PHE A 165 -2.81 0.54 -9.52
CA PHE A 165 -3.01 1.15 -8.22
C PHE A 165 -4.01 2.31 -8.34
N PRO A 166 -5.06 2.39 -7.49
CA PRO A 166 -6.04 3.47 -7.53
C PRO A 166 -5.37 4.83 -7.34
N HIS A 167 -5.77 5.81 -8.15
CA HIS A 167 -5.21 7.15 -8.04
C HIS A 167 -5.55 7.78 -6.68
N LYS A 168 -4.66 8.66 -6.15
CA LYS A 168 -4.84 9.31 -4.83
C LYS A 168 -6.17 10.06 -4.66
N ARG A 169 -6.83 10.45 -5.76
CA ARG A 169 -8.15 11.11 -5.75
C ARG A 169 -9.32 10.14 -5.71
N GLU A 170 -9.10 8.84 -5.96
CA GLU A 170 -10.15 7.84 -5.85
C GLU A 170 -10.56 7.63 -4.40
N SER A 171 -11.67 6.92 -4.18
CA SER A 171 -12.25 6.75 -2.85
C SER A 171 -11.27 6.05 -1.90
N THR A 172 -11.40 6.35 -0.61
CA THR A 172 -10.62 5.68 0.45
C THR A 172 -10.81 4.18 0.39
N MET A 173 -12.04 3.74 0.12
CA MET A 173 -12.41 2.34 0.04
C MET A 173 -11.67 1.61 -1.08
N ASP A 174 -11.62 2.19 -2.29
CA ASP A 174 -10.93 1.57 -3.43
C ASP A 174 -9.44 1.37 -3.13
N GLN A 175 -8.82 2.35 -2.47
CA GLN A 175 -7.39 2.26 -2.09
C GLN A 175 -7.15 1.20 -1.01
N VAL A 176 -7.96 1.18 0.05
CA VAL A 176 -7.84 0.22 1.14
C VAL A 176 -8.07 -1.21 0.63
N LEU A 177 -9.10 -1.45 -0.18
CA LEU A 177 -9.37 -2.77 -0.74
C LEU A 177 -8.25 -3.25 -1.65
N TYR A 178 -7.70 -2.38 -2.49
CA TYR A 178 -6.57 -2.74 -3.33
C TYR A 178 -5.34 -3.11 -2.49
N ILE A 179 -5.01 -2.31 -1.48
CA ILE A 179 -3.91 -2.59 -0.55
C ILE A 179 -4.12 -3.91 0.19
N GLN A 180 -5.33 -4.20 0.68
CA GLN A 180 -5.64 -5.47 1.33
C GLN A 180 -5.45 -6.67 0.39
N ASN A 181 -5.85 -6.55 -0.87
CA ASN A 181 -5.61 -7.58 -1.87
C ASN A 181 -4.11 -7.75 -2.17
N LEU A 182 -3.35 -6.67 -2.27
CA LEU A 182 -1.90 -6.73 -2.44
C LEU A 182 -1.21 -7.41 -1.25
N LEU A 183 -1.57 -7.02 -0.03
CA LEU A 183 -1.03 -7.63 1.20
C LEU A 183 -1.34 -9.13 1.26
N ARG A 184 -2.54 -9.56 0.86
CA ARG A 184 -2.90 -10.97 0.77
C ARG A 184 -2.03 -11.72 -0.26
N ILE A 185 -1.58 -11.09 -1.34
CA ILE A 185 -0.63 -11.73 -2.29
C ILE A 185 0.68 -12.06 -1.61
N THR A 186 1.16 -11.24 -0.68
CA THR A 186 2.42 -11.50 0.05
C THR A 186 2.37 -12.77 0.88
N GLU A 187 1.18 -13.28 1.23
CA GLU A 187 1.04 -14.51 2.02
C GLU A 187 1.44 -15.76 1.25
N TYR A 188 1.26 -15.77 -0.07
CA TYR A 188 1.50 -16.94 -0.92
C TYR A 188 2.51 -16.72 -2.06
N CYS A 189 3.00 -15.49 -2.24
CA CYS A 189 4.00 -15.16 -3.26
C CYS A 189 5.12 -14.31 -2.67
N GLU A 190 6.15 -14.95 -2.14
CA GLU A 190 7.30 -14.28 -1.51
C GLU A 190 8.04 -13.35 -2.48
N ALA A 191 8.14 -13.72 -3.76
CA ALA A 191 8.82 -12.95 -4.79
C ALA A 191 8.20 -11.55 -5.02
N LEU A 192 6.92 -11.35 -4.69
CA LEU A 192 6.22 -10.08 -4.80
C LEU A 192 6.18 -9.29 -3.48
N THR A 193 6.70 -9.83 -2.38
CA THR A 193 6.63 -9.16 -1.07
C THR A 193 7.29 -7.81 -1.09
N GLU A 194 8.57 -7.71 -1.49
CA GLU A 194 9.28 -6.44 -1.55
C GLU A 194 8.66 -5.45 -2.56
N PRO A 195 8.33 -5.83 -3.82
CA PRO A 195 7.63 -4.94 -4.73
C PRO A 195 6.30 -4.41 -4.20
N ILE A 196 5.48 -5.24 -3.56
CA ILE A 196 4.20 -4.84 -3.00
C ILE A 196 4.39 -3.83 -1.87
N TRP A 197 5.29 -4.10 -0.93
CA TRP A 197 5.56 -3.17 0.16
C TRP A 197 6.13 -1.84 -0.34
N ASN A 198 7.00 -1.85 -1.35
CA ASN A 198 7.48 -0.61 -1.98
C ASN A 198 6.31 0.22 -2.53
N VAL A 199 5.41 -0.40 -3.30
CA VAL A 199 4.26 0.31 -3.89
C VAL A 199 3.33 0.88 -2.82
N ILE A 200 3.02 0.12 -1.77
CA ILE A 200 2.17 0.57 -0.67
C ILE A 200 2.81 1.74 0.06
N ILE A 201 4.09 1.63 0.44
CA ILE A 201 4.81 2.69 1.17
C ILE A 201 4.94 3.95 0.29
N ASP A 202 5.30 3.82 -0.99
CA ASP A 202 5.44 4.95 -1.91
C ASP A 202 4.11 5.69 -2.07
N HIS A 203 3.00 4.95 -2.22
CA HIS A 203 1.67 5.57 -2.32
C HIS A 203 1.26 6.27 -1.02
N THR A 204 1.49 5.63 0.12
CA THR A 204 1.18 6.20 1.44
C THR A 204 2.02 7.46 1.70
N LEU A 205 3.30 7.46 1.31
CA LEU A 205 4.18 8.63 1.37
C LEU A 205 3.68 9.79 0.51
N GLN A 206 3.18 9.51 -0.70
CA GLN A 206 2.62 10.54 -1.58
C GLN A 206 1.42 11.25 -0.94
N ILE A 207 0.58 10.53 -0.20
CA ILE A 207 -0.55 11.12 0.54
C ILE A 207 -0.03 11.91 1.75
N ASP A 208 0.89 11.35 2.54
CA ASP A 208 1.47 12.00 3.71
C ASP A 208 2.18 13.32 3.35
N VAL A 209 2.97 13.31 2.27
CA VAL A 209 3.62 14.52 1.74
C VAL A 209 2.62 15.52 1.20
N ALA A 210 1.54 15.08 0.52
CA ALA A 210 0.50 15.97 0.03
C ALA A 210 -0.17 16.72 1.19
N ILE A 211 -0.50 16.04 2.29
CA ILE A 211 -1.03 16.66 3.50
C ILE A 211 -0.08 17.75 4.04
N GLN A 212 1.22 17.47 4.11
CA GLN A 212 2.20 18.43 4.62
C GLN A 212 2.37 19.64 3.68
N VAL A 213 2.32 19.44 2.37
CA VAL A 213 2.39 20.54 1.40
C VAL A 213 1.18 21.46 1.54
N GLU A 214 -0.02 20.90 1.63
CA GLU A 214 -1.25 21.69 1.83
C GLU A 214 -1.23 22.44 3.18
N LEU A 215 -0.72 21.82 4.24
CA LEU A 215 -0.56 22.47 5.56
C LEU A 215 0.45 23.62 5.48
N ASP A 216 1.63 23.41 4.88
CA ASP A 216 2.65 24.44 4.70
C ASP A 216 2.09 25.63 3.90
N GLU A 217 1.30 25.37 2.84
CA GLU A 217 0.66 26.42 2.02
C GLU A 217 -0.36 27.25 2.81
N LEU A 218 -1.14 26.61 3.70
CA LEU A 218 -2.10 27.32 4.57
C LEU A 218 -1.38 28.16 5.63
N GLU A 219 -0.29 27.66 6.21
CA GLU A 219 0.53 28.42 7.15
C GLU A 219 1.16 29.66 6.48
N GLU A 220 1.67 29.53 5.25
CA GLU A 220 2.21 30.67 4.47
C GLU A 220 1.15 31.72 4.13
N GLN A 221 -0.10 31.32 3.94
CA GLN A 221 -1.23 32.20 3.70
C GLN A 221 -1.75 32.88 4.98
N GLY A 222 -1.20 32.55 6.16
CA GLY A 222 -1.59 33.10 7.46
C GLY A 222 -2.99 32.67 7.90
N VAL A 223 -3.45 31.54 7.40
CA VAL A 223 -4.74 30.93 7.76
C VAL A 223 -4.57 30.20 9.06
N GLU A 224 -5.05 30.78 10.17
CA GLU A 224 -5.10 30.05 11.45
C GLU A 224 -6.14 28.92 11.38
N PRO A 225 -5.85 27.73 11.93
CA PRO A 225 -6.81 26.64 12.01
C PRO A 225 -8.04 27.12 12.81
N SER A 226 -9.24 27.08 12.19
CA SER A 226 -10.48 27.33 12.88
C SER A 226 -10.61 26.36 14.06
N SER A 227 -11.27 26.77 15.16
CA SER A 227 -11.34 26.07 16.44
C SER A 227 -11.79 24.60 16.39
N HIS A 228 -12.31 24.14 15.23
CA HIS A 228 -12.69 22.75 14.98
C HIS A 228 -11.51 21.87 14.50
N THR A 229 -10.40 22.46 14.03
CA THR A 229 -9.20 21.73 13.59
C THR A 229 -8.14 21.61 14.68
N THR A 230 -8.27 22.36 15.79
CA THR A 230 -7.43 22.20 16.98
C THR A 230 -7.54 20.77 17.56
N ASP A 231 -8.65 20.07 17.30
CA ASP A 231 -8.81 18.67 17.70
C ASP A 231 -7.90 17.70 16.93
N LEU A 232 -7.55 17.98 15.68
CA LEU A 232 -6.71 17.07 14.90
C LEU A 232 -5.24 17.10 15.37
N SER A 233 -4.71 18.30 15.68
CA SER A 233 -3.37 18.45 16.27
C SER A 233 -3.35 17.97 17.72
N ALA A 234 -4.42 18.24 18.48
CA ALA A 234 -4.58 17.80 19.86
C ALA A 234 -4.79 16.28 19.97
N VAL A 235 -5.50 15.65 19.02
CA VAL A 235 -5.66 14.19 18.94
C VAL A 235 -4.35 13.51 18.58
N LEU A 236 -3.54 14.13 17.73
CA LEU A 236 -2.19 13.63 17.39
C LEU A 236 -1.20 13.77 18.57
N ASP A 237 -1.38 14.81 19.41
CA ASP A 237 -0.55 15.00 20.63
C ASP A 237 -1.13 14.25 21.85
N GLN A 238 -2.42 14.03 21.95
CA GLN A 238 -3.08 13.34 23.09
C GLN A 238 -2.93 11.82 23.09
N GLY A 239 -2.47 11.19 22.02
CA GLY A 239 -2.17 9.75 21.98
C GLY A 239 -1.05 9.29 22.93
N ALA A 240 -0.46 10.18 23.73
CA ALA A 240 0.66 9.88 24.61
C ALA A 240 0.29 9.62 26.08
N ASP A 241 -0.91 10.01 26.57
CA ASP A 241 -1.23 9.98 28.00
C ASP A 241 -2.62 9.39 28.31
N SER A 242 -2.85 8.14 27.99
CA SER A 242 -4.05 7.45 28.51
C SER A 242 -3.71 6.03 28.94
N ASP A 243 -3.22 5.91 30.17
CA ASP A 243 -3.22 4.68 30.93
C ASP A 243 -4.64 4.42 31.46
N SER A 244 -5.38 3.51 30.86
CA SER A 244 -6.47 2.81 31.56
C SER A 244 -6.53 1.36 31.09
N GLU A 245 -6.11 0.50 32.01
CA GLU A 245 -6.30 -0.95 31.95
C GLU A 245 -7.79 -1.28 31.86
N SER A 246 -8.19 -2.01 30.83
CA SER A 246 -9.34 -2.91 30.92
C SER A 246 -9.14 -4.07 29.95
N ALA A 247 -8.84 -5.21 30.56
CA ALA A 247 -8.81 -6.51 29.89
C ALA A 247 -10.23 -6.95 29.53
N THR A 248 -10.46 -7.35 28.26
CA THR A 248 -11.37 -8.47 27.95
C THR A 248 -11.17 -8.94 26.51
N VAL A 249 -10.76 -10.19 26.41
CA VAL A 249 -11.10 -11.26 25.45
C VAL A 249 -11.46 -10.83 24.02
N SER A 250 -10.55 -11.17 23.12
CA SER A 250 -10.68 -11.08 21.66
C SER A 250 -11.57 -12.19 21.09
N PRO A 251 -12.46 -11.87 20.13
CA PRO A 251 -12.84 -12.81 19.08
C PRO A 251 -12.44 -12.25 17.70
N ALA A 252 -11.33 -12.77 17.19
CA ALA A 252 -10.76 -12.36 15.91
C ALA A 252 -11.62 -12.69 14.67
N LEU A 253 -12.73 -13.41 14.82
CA LEU A 253 -13.70 -13.70 13.76
C LEU A 253 -14.85 -12.71 13.68
N ALA A 254 -15.27 -12.13 14.80
CA ALA A 254 -16.34 -11.14 14.85
C ALA A 254 -15.88 -9.73 14.36
N ALA A 255 -14.59 -9.44 14.43
CA ALA A 255 -14.04 -8.16 13.99
C ALA A 255 -14.05 -7.98 12.46
N GLN A 256 -13.97 -9.08 11.69
CA GLN A 256 -14.04 -9.01 10.22
C GLN A 256 -15.45 -8.71 9.70
N ASP A 257 -16.48 -9.29 10.33
CA ASP A 257 -17.88 -9.02 9.99
C ASP A 257 -18.30 -7.59 10.42
N ALA A 258 -17.79 -7.09 11.55
CA ALA A 258 -18.04 -5.72 12.03
C ALA A 258 -17.35 -4.64 11.17
N ILE A 259 -16.22 -4.94 10.56
CA ILE A 259 -15.53 -4.03 9.61
C ILE A 259 -16.32 -3.95 8.30
N GLU A 260 -16.88 -5.07 7.83
CA GLU A 260 -17.71 -5.11 6.63
C GLU A 260 -19.03 -4.36 6.84
N GLU A 261 -19.63 -4.44 8.03
CA GLU A 261 -20.86 -3.75 8.41
C GLU A 261 -20.67 -2.24 8.64
N THR A 262 -19.50 -1.82 9.19
CA THR A 262 -19.15 -0.40 9.31
C THR A 262 -18.76 0.23 7.97
N LEU A 263 -18.22 -0.54 7.05
CA LEU A 263 -17.88 -0.07 5.70
C LEU A 263 -19.15 0.12 4.85
N ASP A 264 -20.16 -0.73 5.00
CA ASP A 264 -21.46 -0.58 4.33
C ASP A 264 -22.25 0.64 4.88
N THR A 265 -22.11 0.96 6.18
CA THR A 265 -22.75 2.16 6.77
C THR A 265 -22.08 3.47 6.35
N LEU A 266 -20.78 3.48 6.02
CA LEU A 266 -20.10 4.68 5.52
C LEU A 266 -20.46 5.01 4.08
N GLU A 267 -20.88 4.03 3.28
CA GLU A 267 -21.34 4.25 1.89
C GLU A 267 -22.72 4.94 1.85
N ASP A 268 -23.61 4.67 2.81
CA ASP A 268 -24.95 5.29 2.87
C ASP A 268 -24.90 6.78 3.28
N LEU A 269 -23.78 7.26 3.84
CA LEU A 269 -23.63 8.67 4.24
C LEU A 269 -23.05 9.56 3.11
N SER A 270 -22.64 9.01 1.98
CA SER A 270 -21.99 9.77 0.88
C SER A 270 -22.94 10.23 -0.23
N ASP A 271 -24.21 9.83 -0.24
CA ASP A 271 -25.14 10.08 -1.34
C ASP A 271 -26.17 11.19 -1.08
N GLU A 272 -26.05 11.97 0.00
CA GLU A 272 -26.92 13.16 0.23
C GLU A 272 -26.13 14.47 0.09
N GLU A 273 -25.77 14.86 -1.13
CA GLU A 273 -25.52 16.26 -1.47
C GLU A 273 -26.74 16.87 -2.14
N GLY A 274 -27.65 17.39 -1.31
CA GLY A 274 -28.71 18.30 -1.73
C GLY A 274 -28.15 19.71 -1.83
N TYR A 275 -28.13 20.25 -3.03
CA TYR A 275 -27.91 21.68 -3.27
C TYR A 275 -29.04 22.51 -2.67
N ASP A 276 -28.73 23.41 -1.76
CA ASP A 276 -29.61 24.52 -1.41
C ASP A 276 -28.88 25.86 -1.61
N ASP A 277 -29.45 26.65 -2.53
CA ASP A 277 -29.00 27.96 -2.94
C ASP A 277 -29.58 29.02 -1.98
N SER A 278 -28.77 29.67 -1.13
CA SER A 278 -29.13 30.97 -0.57
C SER A 278 -27.96 31.82 -0.06
N ASP A 279 -27.64 32.77 -0.84
CA ASP A 279 -27.40 34.22 -0.54
C ASP A 279 -26.15 34.65 0.24
N GLY A 280 -25.38 35.45 -0.49
CA GLY A 280 -24.17 36.15 -0.18
C GLY A 280 -24.16 37.04 1.05
N LEU A 281 -23.07 36.87 1.79
CA LEU A 281 -22.32 37.86 2.58
C LEU A 281 -21.39 37.11 3.55
N LEU A 282 -20.26 36.57 3.06
CA LEU A 282 -19.09 36.13 3.84
C LEU A 282 -18.04 35.53 2.90
N ALA A 283 -17.70 36.27 1.82
CA ALA A 283 -16.86 35.73 0.75
C ALA A 283 -15.39 35.49 1.14
N THR A 284 -14.98 35.83 2.36
CA THR A 284 -13.58 35.63 2.81
C THR A 284 -13.43 34.45 3.77
N GLU A 285 -14.44 34.10 4.56
CA GLU A 285 -14.43 32.88 5.40
C GLU A 285 -14.79 31.62 4.61
N LEU A 286 -15.63 31.73 3.56
CA LEU A 286 -16.04 30.61 2.71
C LEU A 286 -14.94 30.06 1.78
N ALA A 287 -13.83 30.80 1.57
CA ALA A 287 -12.70 30.30 0.77
C ALA A 287 -11.73 29.39 1.54
N GLN A 288 -11.81 29.35 2.87
CA GLN A 288 -10.90 28.58 3.73
C GLN A 288 -11.43 27.18 4.07
N GLU A 289 -12.76 26.99 4.14
CA GLU A 289 -13.37 25.69 4.43
C GLU A 289 -13.03 24.59 3.40
N PRO A 290 -12.98 24.84 2.07
CA PRO A 290 -12.69 23.79 1.11
C PRO A 290 -11.28 23.22 1.22
N ALA A 291 -10.25 24.02 1.55
CA ALA A 291 -8.87 23.53 1.70
C ALA A 291 -8.69 22.65 2.95
N TRP A 292 -9.29 23.01 4.07
CA TRP A 292 -9.28 22.19 5.27
C TRP A 292 -10.05 20.88 5.09
N ASN A 293 -11.16 20.89 4.34
CA ASN A 293 -11.90 19.68 4.01
C ASN A 293 -11.06 18.74 3.13
N GLU A 294 -10.28 19.24 2.18
CA GLU A 294 -9.38 18.43 1.36
C GLU A 294 -8.29 17.77 2.21
N ILE A 295 -7.68 18.52 3.13
CA ILE A 295 -6.71 17.98 4.10
C ILE A 295 -7.35 16.90 4.98
N ALA A 296 -8.56 17.14 5.51
CA ALA A 296 -9.28 16.18 6.34
C ALA A 296 -9.59 14.88 5.59
N VAL A 297 -9.99 14.98 4.31
CA VAL A 297 -10.21 13.81 3.44
C VAL A 297 -8.91 13.04 3.20
N LEU A 298 -7.79 13.73 2.93
CA LEU A 298 -6.48 13.08 2.75
C LEU A 298 -5.98 12.45 4.04
N ALA A 299 -6.17 13.10 5.19
CA ALA A 299 -5.83 12.56 6.51
C ALA A 299 -6.64 11.29 6.83
N GLY A 300 -7.97 11.33 6.65
CA GLY A 300 -8.83 10.17 6.82
C GLY A 300 -8.45 9.00 5.90
N LYS A 301 -8.02 9.30 4.67
CA LYS A 301 -7.51 8.30 3.73
C LYS A 301 -6.19 7.69 4.21
N LEU A 302 -5.26 8.52 4.68
CA LEU A 302 -3.99 8.07 5.27
C LEU A 302 -4.23 7.17 6.48
N ASP A 303 -5.13 7.56 7.38
CA ASP A 303 -5.50 6.78 8.56
C ASP A 303 -6.07 5.41 8.20
N ALA A 304 -6.98 5.36 7.23
CA ALA A 304 -7.57 4.10 6.77
C ALA A 304 -6.53 3.16 6.14
N ILE A 305 -5.60 3.69 5.35
CA ILE A 305 -4.48 2.93 4.77
C ILE A 305 -3.55 2.43 5.87
N MET A 306 -3.12 3.32 6.77
CA MET A 306 -2.24 2.97 7.87
C MET A 306 -2.87 1.91 8.78
N LYS A 307 -4.17 2.04 9.07
CA LYS A 307 -4.92 1.03 9.81
C LYS A 307 -4.90 -0.31 9.10
N ALA A 308 -5.23 -0.37 7.81
CA ALA A 308 -5.22 -1.63 7.04
C ALA A 308 -3.85 -2.31 7.03
N VAL A 309 -2.76 -1.53 6.94
CA VAL A 309 -1.38 -2.01 7.02
C VAL A 309 -1.06 -2.57 8.42
N HIS A 310 -1.42 -1.85 9.48
CA HIS A 310 -1.17 -2.30 10.86
C HIS A 310 -2.01 -3.54 11.21
N ASP A 311 -3.28 -3.58 10.83
CA ASP A 311 -4.16 -4.73 11.05
C ASP A 311 -3.58 -5.99 10.38
N PHE A 312 -3.07 -5.87 9.14
CA PHE A 312 -2.40 -6.97 8.47
C PHE A 312 -1.13 -7.41 9.19
N LEU A 313 -0.27 -6.47 9.60
CA LEU A 313 0.97 -6.76 10.31
C LEU A 313 0.68 -7.43 11.67
N GLU A 314 -0.30 -6.95 12.41
CA GLU A 314 -0.68 -7.52 13.70
C GLU A 314 -1.21 -8.95 13.56
N GLN A 315 -2.10 -9.19 12.61
CA GLN A 315 -2.69 -10.51 12.38
C GLN A 315 -1.66 -11.55 11.92
N HIS A 316 -0.75 -11.18 11.02
CA HIS A 316 0.11 -12.14 10.34
C HIS A 316 1.53 -12.21 10.93
N ILE A 317 1.95 -11.16 11.63
CA ILE A 317 3.33 -11.01 12.09
C ILE A 317 3.40 -10.81 13.61
N GLY A 318 2.50 -10.04 14.21
CA GLY A 318 2.52 -9.70 15.63
C GLY A 318 2.44 -10.92 16.56
N MET A 319 1.68 -11.96 16.19
CA MET A 319 1.48 -13.19 16.97
C MET A 319 2.35 -14.36 16.51
N ALA A 320 3.47 -14.11 15.85
CA ALA A 320 4.36 -15.15 15.35
C ALA A 320 4.93 -16.00 16.51
N ARG A 321 4.58 -17.28 16.55
CA ARG A 321 5.04 -18.26 17.58
C ARG A 321 5.80 -19.44 17.01
N SER A 322 5.63 -19.77 15.73
CA SER A 322 6.35 -20.87 15.10
C SER A 322 7.70 -20.40 14.52
N PRO A 323 8.74 -21.25 14.44
CA PRO A 323 10.03 -20.88 13.86
C PRO A 323 9.92 -20.34 12.43
N ALA A 324 9.04 -20.90 11.60
CA ALA A 324 8.82 -20.45 10.23
C ALA A 324 8.21 -19.03 10.19
N MET A 325 7.28 -18.74 11.10
CA MET A 325 6.70 -17.39 11.21
C MET A 325 7.73 -16.37 11.73
N LEU A 326 8.61 -16.76 12.66
CA LEU A 326 9.68 -15.89 13.15
C LEU A 326 10.67 -15.55 12.02
N THR A 327 11.04 -16.53 11.19
CA THR A 327 11.90 -16.30 10.01
C THR A 327 11.23 -15.33 9.03
N ARG A 328 9.94 -15.52 8.73
CA ARG A 328 9.17 -14.62 7.85
C ARG A 328 9.06 -13.21 8.44
N ARG A 329 8.83 -13.10 9.75
CA ARG A 329 8.82 -11.83 10.48
C ARG A 329 10.15 -11.10 10.33
N TYR A 330 11.27 -11.80 10.50
CA TYR A 330 12.60 -11.24 10.34
C TYR A 330 12.88 -10.78 8.90
N GLN A 331 12.52 -11.59 7.90
CA GLN A 331 12.65 -11.24 6.48
C GLN A 331 11.83 -10.00 6.13
N LEU A 332 10.58 -9.92 6.59
CA LEU A 332 9.73 -8.76 6.35
C LEU A 332 10.30 -7.51 7.03
N TYR A 333 10.80 -7.65 8.27
CA TYR A 333 11.45 -6.53 8.96
C TYR A 333 12.65 -5.99 8.16
N GLN A 334 13.51 -6.87 7.65
CA GLN A 334 14.63 -6.46 6.80
C GLN A 334 14.17 -5.77 5.52
N THR A 335 13.11 -6.26 4.89
CA THR A 335 12.50 -5.64 3.71
C THR A 335 12.03 -4.22 4.03
N LEU A 336 11.25 -4.05 5.11
CA LEU A 336 10.75 -2.73 5.53
C LEU A 336 11.88 -1.78 5.96
N LEU A 337 12.92 -2.27 6.64
CA LEU A 337 14.11 -1.50 6.99
C LEU A 337 14.86 -1.03 5.72
N GLY A 338 14.96 -1.90 4.71
CA GLY A 338 15.49 -1.56 3.39
C GLY A 338 14.69 -0.46 2.69
N ILE A 339 13.37 -0.58 2.70
CA ILE A 339 12.45 0.43 2.13
C ILE A 339 12.58 1.75 2.92
N PHE A 340 12.60 1.70 4.25
CA PHE A 340 12.79 2.88 5.09
C PHE A 340 14.05 3.65 4.68
N THR A 341 15.18 2.97 4.55
CA THR A 341 16.47 3.62 4.24
C THR A 341 16.53 4.19 2.82
N ARG A 342 15.82 3.59 1.86
CA ARG A 342 15.81 4.03 0.46
C ARG A 342 14.78 5.12 0.18
N THR A 343 13.62 5.04 0.83
CA THR A 343 12.46 5.85 0.47
C THR A 343 12.04 6.78 1.60
N ILE A 344 11.73 6.26 2.80
CA ILE A 344 11.20 7.09 3.90
C ILE A 344 12.25 8.09 4.42
N LEU A 345 13.47 7.63 4.67
CA LEU A 345 14.55 8.47 5.19
C LEU A 345 14.95 9.59 4.22
N THR A 346 14.70 9.43 2.92
CA THR A 346 14.97 10.43 1.89
C THR A 346 13.81 11.39 1.65
N THR A 347 12.64 11.14 2.25
CA THR A 347 11.42 11.94 2.08
C THR A 347 11.18 12.81 3.32
N PHE A 348 11.70 14.05 3.31
CA PHE A 348 11.77 14.89 4.51
C PHE A 348 10.42 15.46 4.98
N LYS A 349 9.40 15.52 4.12
CA LYS A 349 8.06 16.02 4.45
C LYS A 349 7.12 14.93 4.99
N SER A 350 7.51 13.67 5.04
CA SER A 350 6.69 12.61 5.64
C SER A 350 6.74 12.67 7.17
N ARG A 351 5.58 12.54 7.82
CA ARG A 351 5.45 12.58 9.29
C ARG A 351 4.83 11.33 9.91
N HIS A 352 4.14 10.49 9.13
CA HIS A 352 3.33 9.39 9.68
C HIS A 352 3.78 8.00 9.21
N VAL A 353 4.27 7.85 7.99
CA VAL A 353 4.57 6.55 7.39
C VAL A 353 5.68 5.79 8.14
N GLN A 354 6.62 6.50 8.77
CA GLN A 354 7.67 5.89 9.59
C GLN A 354 7.15 5.07 10.77
N PHE A 355 5.94 5.35 11.25
CA PHE A 355 5.35 4.62 12.36
C PHE A 355 5.09 3.14 12.06
N VAL A 356 4.98 2.74 10.80
CA VAL A 356 4.93 1.32 10.40
C VAL A 356 6.19 0.59 10.87
N LEU A 357 7.37 1.17 10.64
CA LEU A 357 8.63 0.55 11.06
C LEU A 357 8.86 0.69 12.57
N PHE A 358 8.46 1.80 13.17
CA PHE A 358 8.57 2.01 14.63
C PHE A 358 7.73 0.98 15.40
N TRP A 359 6.49 0.74 14.95
CA TRP A 359 5.66 -0.32 15.50
C TRP A 359 6.31 -1.69 15.33
N PHE A 360 6.84 -1.98 14.16
CA PHE A 360 7.49 -3.27 13.91
C PHE A 360 8.73 -3.45 14.79
N ALA A 361 9.54 -2.39 14.96
CA ALA A 361 10.69 -2.41 15.84
C ALA A 361 10.34 -2.59 17.32
N SER A 362 9.11 -2.24 17.74
CA SER A 362 8.64 -2.45 19.11
C SER A 362 8.35 -3.90 19.46
N LEU A 363 8.19 -4.78 18.46
CA LEU A 363 7.85 -6.19 18.65
C LEU A 363 9.01 -7.02 19.20
N ASP A 364 10.25 -6.57 19.03
CA ASP A 364 11.44 -7.28 19.45
C ASP A 364 12.60 -6.33 19.69
N HIS A 365 13.35 -6.55 20.78
CA HIS A 365 14.50 -5.74 21.12
C HIS A 365 15.58 -5.77 20.02
N GLU A 366 15.79 -6.93 19.39
CA GLU A 366 16.73 -7.07 18.28
C GLU A 366 16.37 -6.15 17.10
N PHE A 367 15.09 -6.02 16.80
CA PHE A 367 14.64 -5.10 15.74
C PHE A 367 14.88 -3.64 16.08
N ALA A 368 14.67 -3.26 17.35
CA ALA A 368 14.98 -1.91 17.82
C ALA A 368 16.48 -1.60 17.70
N ASP A 369 17.34 -2.53 18.08
CA ASP A 369 18.79 -2.41 17.97
C ASP A 369 19.26 -2.33 16.52
N MET A 370 18.70 -3.16 15.63
CA MET A 370 18.99 -3.10 14.20
C MET A 370 18.59 -1.76 13.58
N PHE A 371 17.44 -1.22 13.99
CA PHE A 371 16.97 0.09 13.51
C PHE A 371 17.91 1.21 13.97
N LEU A 372 18.23 1.27 15.27
CA LEU A 372 19.17 2.24 15.84
C LEU A 372 20.56 2.10 15.22
N GLY A 373 21.07 0.89 15.07
CA GLY A 373 22.36 0.64 14.43
C GLY A 373 22.40 1.17 12.99
N THR A 374 21.32 0.96 12.25
CA THR A 374 21.16 1.48 10.87
C THR A 374 21.15 3.01 10.85
N LEU A 375 20.38 3.66 11.72
CA LEU A 375 20.31 5.11 11.81
C LEU A 375 21.65 5.73 12.23
N LEU A 376 22.32 5.17 13.26
CA LEU A 376 23.63 5.61 13.70
C LEU A 376 24.68 5.45 12.59
N SER A 377 24.66 4.31 11.89
CA SER A 377 25.56 4.09 10.76
C SER A 377 25.34 5.14 9.65
N LYS A 378 24.10 5.45 9.32
CA LYS A 378 23.76 6.46 8.30
C LYS A 378 24.09 7.88 8.74
N SER A 379 23.91 8.23 10.02
CA SER A 379 24.17 9.58 10.53
C SER A 379 25.66 9.87 10.75
N LEU A 380 26.40 8.93 11.36
CA LEU A 380 27.77 9.17 11.82
C LEU A 380 28.83 8.74 10.80
N TYR A 381 28.61 7.59 10.13
CA TYR A 381 29.65 6.91 9.36
C TYR A 381 29.43 6.86 7.84
N ALA A 382 28.32 7.40 7.33
CA ALA A 382 28.10 7.44 5.89
C ALA A 382 29.15 8.31 5.19
N VAL A 383 30.05 7.68 4.42
CA VAL A 383 31.08 8.36 3.63
C VAL A 383 30.44 8.79 2.31
N PRO A 384 30.57 10.06 1.87
CA PRO A 384 30.16 10.47 0.53
C PRO A 384 30.87 9.61 -0.51
N ALA A 385 30.16 9.08 -1.50
CA ALA A 385 30.79 8.37 -2.61
C ALA A 385 31.75 9.32 -3.35
N ALA A 386 33.00 8.93 -3.49
CA ALA A 386 34.01 9.74 -4.13
C ALA A 386 33.67 9.95 -5.61
N GLY A 387 33.42 11.18 -6.02
CA GLY A 387 33.44 11.54 -7.44
C GLY A 387 32.35 12.46 -8.01
N THR A 388 31.31 12.86 -7.28
CA THR A 388 30.30 13.80 -7.81
C THR A 388 29.94 14.85 -6.77
N SER A 389 30.04 16.12 -7.11
CA SER A 389 29.72 17.27 -6.21
C SER A 389 28.24 17.29 -5.76
N GLU A 390 27.31 16.78 -6.58
CA GLU A 390 25.89 16.66 -6.21
C GLU A 390 25.63 15.52 -5.22
N SER A 391 26.42 14.45 -5.24
CA SER A 391 26.30 13.34 -4.27
C SER A 391 26.71 13.72 -2.86
N GLY A 392 27.60 14.70 -2.69
CA GLY A 392 28.07 15.17 -1.38
C GLY A 392 26.98 15.89 -0.60
N GLU A 393 26.14 16.68 -1.26
CA GLU A 393 25.04 17.44 -0.64
C GLU A 393 23.93 16.53 -0.15
N SER A 394 23.47 15.66 -1.02
CA SER A 394 22.44 14.67 -0.67
C SER A 394 22.90 13.77 0.48
N ALA A 395 24.19 13.41 0.55
CA ALA A 395 24.74 12.62 1.63
C ALA A 395 24.71 13.38 2.98
N ILE A 396 25.01 14.70 2.99
CA ILE A 396 24.93 15.52 4.20
C ILE A 396 23.48 15.61 4.70
N ILE A 397 22.53 15.88 3.81
CA ILE A 397 21.10 15.98 4.15
C ILE A 397 20.60 14.64 4.72
N LEU A 398 20.98 13.52 4.11
CA LEU A 398 20.62 12.20 4.61
C LEU A 398 21.18 11.92 6.01
N ARG A 399 22.40 12.34 6.29
CA ARG A 399 23.03 12.22 7.62
C ARG A 399 22.30 13.06 8.67
N ILE A 400 21.91 14.28 8.32
CA ILE A 400 21.10 15.17 9.18
C ILE A 400 19.76 14.54 9.49
N ALA A 401 19.06 14.04 8.48
CA ALA A 401 17.79 13.36 8.64
C ALA A 401 17.92 12.12 9.54
N ALA A 402 18.94 11.29 9.32
CA ALA A 402 19.20 10.13 10.17
C ALA A 402 19.47 10.51 11.64
N ALA A 403 20.22 11.58 11.90
CA ALA A 403 20.44 12.09 13.26
C ALA A 403 19.13 12.56 13.92
N SER A 404 18.26 13.24 13.16
CA SER A 404 16.94 13.67 13.64
C SER A 404 16.03 12.47 13.95
N TYR A 405 16.08 11.41 13.14
CA TYR A 405 15.37 10.17 13.44
C TYR A 405 15.90 9.49 14.71
N VAL A 406 17.23 9.43 14.92
CA VAL A 406 17.83 8.91 16.17
C VAL A 406 17.27 9.68 17.37
N ALA A 407 17.29 11.02 17.31
CA ALA A 407 16.80 11.87 18.38
C ALA A 407 15.32 11.58 18.71
N SER A 408 14.45 11.64 17.70
CA SER A 408 13.02 11.44 17.84
C SER A 408 12.66 10.03 18.32
N TYR A 409 13.32 9.02 17.75
CA TYR A 409 13.06 7.62 18.08
C TYR A 409 13.45 7.29 19.52
N VAL A 410 14.69 7.63 19.95
CA VAL A 410 15.17 7.37 21.30
C VAL A 410 14.37 8.15 22.34
N ALA A 411 13.99 9.39 22.05
CA ALA A 411 13.20 10.20 22.96
C ALA A 411 11.78 9.65 23.22
N ARG A 412 11.14 9.09 22.20
CA ARG A 412 9.72 8.72 22.23
C ARG A 412 9.47 7.23 22.40
N ALA A 413 10.33 6.34 21.92
CA ALA A 413 10.16 4.90 22.02
C ALA A 413 10.39 4.38 23.44
N ARG A 414 9.30 4.18 24.20
CA ARG A 414 9.35 3.75 25.62
C ARG A 414 9.94 2.36 25.80
N TYR A 415 9.97 1.52 24.77
CA TYR A 415 10.53 0.16 24.79
C TYR A 415 12.05 0.14 24.65
N ILE A 416 12.71 1.27 24.36
CA ILE A 416 14.17 1.39 24.39
C ILE A 416 14.60 1.55 25.84
N ASP A 417 15.47 0.66 26.30
CA ASP A 417 15.96 0.67 27.67
C ASP A 417 17.00 1.79 27.94
N ALA A 418 17.29 2.02 29.21
CA ALA A 418 18.27 3.03 29.64
C ALA A 418 19.69 2.70 29.17
N SER A 419 20.04 1.42 29.04
CA SER A 419 21.37 0.97 28.60
C SER A 419 21.58 1.32 27.12
N THR A 420 20.61 1.01 26.27
CA THR A 420 20.63 1.37 24.84
C THR A 420 20.63 2.89 24.66
N THR A 421 19.83 3.63 25.45
CA THR A 421 19.80 5.09 25.42
C THR A 421 21.18 5.68 25.72
N ARG A 422 21.87 5.19 26.76
CA ARG A 422 23.23 5.64 27.13
C ARG A 422 24.24 5.31 26.02
N MET A 423 24.19 4.09 25.49
CA MET A 423 25.06 3.67 24.39
C MET A 423 24.90 4.59 23.16
N VAL A 424 23.68 4.95 22.79
CA VAL A 424 23.41 5.89 21.70
C VAL A 424 24.02 7.25 21.99
N VAL A 425 23.78 7.81 23.17
CA VAL A 425 24.33 9.14 23.55
C VAL A 425 25.86 9.10 23.58
N VAL A 426 26.49 8.04 24.10
CA VAL A 426 27.96 7.88 24.09
C VAL A 426 28.48 7.88 22.64
N ASN A 427 27.85 7.17 21.70
CA ASN A 427 28.26 7.17 20.31
C ASN A 427 28.13 8.55 19.66
N LEU A 428 27.03 9.28 19.94
CA LEU A 428 26.85 10.65 19.44
C LEU A 428 27.91 11.62 20.02
N CYS A 429 28.18 11.55 21.33
CA CYS A 429 29.21 12.36 21.97
C CYS A 429 30.63 12.06 21.47
N THR A 430 30.96 10.77 21.28
CA THR A 430 32.23 10.35 20.70
C THR A 430 32.45 10.93 19.30
N TYR A 431 31.37 10.93 18.46
CA TYR A 431 31.43 11.58 17.16
C TYR A 431 31.66 13.09 17.28
N MET A 432 30.97 13.75 18.21
CA MET A 432 31.15 15.20 18.46
C MET A 432 32.59 15.54 18.89
N ASP A 433 33.16 14.77 19.82
CA ASP A 433 34.54 14.94 20.28
C ASP A 433 35.53 14.77 19.11
N ALA A 434 35.36 13.75 18.27
CA ALA A 434 36.21 13.56 17.10
C ALA A 434 36.10 14.73 16.09
N CYS A 435 34.91 15.31 15.92
CA CYS A 435 34.72 16.51 15.10
C CYS A 435 35.47 17.72 15.71
N LEU A 436 35.34 17.95 17.03
CA LEU A 436 36.00 19.05 17.73
C LEU A 436 37.53 18.93 17.67
N GLU A 437 38.07 17.72 17.85
CA GLU A 437 39.50 17.45 17.68
C GLU A 437 39.97 17.75 16.25
N SER A 438 39.19 17.34 15.24
CA SER A 438 39.49 17.64 13.85
C SER A 438 39.48 19.13 13.55
N PHE A 439 38.49 19.87 14.07
CA PHE A 439 38.43 21.33 13.92
C PHE A 439 39.58 22.04 14.65
N ALA A 440 39.93 21.59 15.84
CA ALA A 440 41.08 22.13 16.59
C ALA A 440 42.40 21.90 15.84
N ALA A 441 42.57 20.74 15.20
CA ALA A 441 43.77 20.43 14.41
C ALA A 441 43.91 21.31 13.15
N GLN A 442 42.80 21.75 12.56
CA GLN A 442 42.78 22.65 11.39
C GLN A 442 43.12 24.11 11.76
N GLY A 443 42.96 24.52 13.01
CA GLY A 443 43.28 25.83 13.52
C GLY A 443 42.65 26.98 12.72
N LEU A 444 43.48 27.87 12.15
CA LEU A 444 42.99 29.00 11.34
C LEU A 444 42.37 28.62 10.00
N HIS A 445 42.52 27.37 9.56
CA HIS A 445 41.90 26.84 8.33
C HIS A 445 40.56 26.13 8.60
N ALA A 446 40.12 26.06 9.86
CA ALA A 446 38.82 25.50 10.19
C ALA A 446 37.72 26.39 9.59
N PRO A 447 36.65 25.77 9.01
CA PRO A 447 35.49 26.50 8.49
C PRO A 447 34.88 27.37 9.61
N PRO A 448 34.34 28.56 9.28
CA PRO A 448 33.73 29.45 10.27
C PRO A 448 32.48 28.81 10.89
N PRO A 449 32.07 29.18 12.11
CA PRO A 449 30.80 28.74 12.70
C PRO A 449 29.63 29.03 11.75
N GLY A 450 28.72 28.11 11.63
CA GLY A 450 27.58 28.19 10.68
C GLY A 450 27.88 27.70 9.26
N ALA A 451 29.14 27.36 8.98
CA ALA A 451 29.49 26.75 7.69
C ALA A 451 28.79 25.38 7.49
N ARG A 452 28.56 25.05 6.22
CA ARG A 452 27.88 23.82 5.83
C ARG A 452 28.60 22.55 6.28
N GLU A 453 29.91 22.60 6.36
CA GLU A 453 30.76 21.51 6.82
C GLU A 453 30.46 21.10 8.27
N HIS A 454 29.86 21.99 9.06
CA HIS A 454 29.44 21.71 10.44
C HIS A 454 27.98 21.23 10.55
N ALA A 455 27.23 21.17 9.45
CA ALA A 455 25.80 20.88 9.50
C ALA A 455 25.46 19.54 10.18
N VAL A 456 26.24 18.49 9.91
CA VAL A 456 26.06 17.18 10.58
C VAL A 456 26.43 17.25 12.06
N PHE A 457 27.51 17.97 12.42
CA PHE A 457 27.87 18.20 13.82
C PHE A 457 26.74 18.88 14.58
N TYR A 458 26.15 19.94 14.02
CA TYR A 458 25.02 20.62 14.66
C TYR A 458 23.78 19.70 14.79
N ALA A 459 23.48 18.90 13.77
CA ALA A 459 22.36 17.95 13.83
C ALA A 459 22.57 16.88 14.91
N VAL A 460 23.81 16.35 15.04
CA VAL A 460 24.14 15.38 16.09
C VAL A 460 24.09 16.03 17.47
N THR A 461 24.58 17.26 17.60
CA THR A 461 24.50 18.03 18.86
C THR A 461 23.07 18.26 19.28
N GLN A 462 22.23 18.66 18.33
CA GLN A 462 20.79 18.83 18.56
C GLN A 462 20.13 17.52 18.98
N ALA A 463 20.52 16.39 18.36
CA ALA A 463 20.01 15.07 18.73
C ALA A 463 20.35 14.72 20.18
N VAL A 464 21.57 14.97 20.63
CA VAL A 464 22.00 14.75 22.04
C VAL A 464 21.14 15.58 22.99
N PHE A 465 20.97 16.88 22.72
CA PHE A 465 20.14 17.74 23.56
C PHE A 465 18.69 17.31 23.59
N TYR A 466 18.14 16.91 22.43
CA TYR A 466 16.76 16.43 22.36
C TYR A 466 16.56 15.16 23.19
N ILE A 467 17.45 14.17 23.07
CA ILE A 467 17.42 12.95 23.89
C ILE A 467 17.55 13.32 25.38
N PHE A 468 18.45 14.23 25.74
CA PHE A 468 18.62 14.67 27.11
C PHE A 468 17.33 15.27 27.69
N CYS A 469 16.62 16.11 26.95
CA CYS A 469 15.38 16.72 27.43
C CYS A 469 14.31 15.67 27.80
N PHE A 470 14.20 14.59 27.03
CA PHE A 470 13.16 13.59 27.22
C PHE A 470 13.59 12.38 28.07
N ARG A 471 14.89 12.02 28.06
CA ARG A 471 15.43 10.81 28.68
C ARG A 471 16.55 11.10 29.74
N TRP A 472 16.56 12.29 30.29
CA TRP A 472 17.61 12.68 31.25
C TRP A 472 17.71 11.77 32.50
N ARG A 473 16.59 11.17 32.91
CA ARG A 473 16.56 10.20 34.03
C ARG A 473 17.37 8.97 33.71
N ASP A 474 17.19 8.41 32.50
CA ASP A 474 17.93 7.24 32.04
C ASP A 474 19.43 7.49 31.88
N LEU A 475 19.81 8.75 31.66
CA LEU A 475 21.20 9.17 31.55
C LEU A 475 21.87 9.41 32.91
N ARG A 476 21.09 9.82 33.93
CA ARG A 476 21.60 10.12 35.26
C ARG A 476 21.92 8.90 36.10
N ASP A 477 21.14 7.86 36.08
CA ASP A 477 21.19 6.76 37.04
C ASP A 477 22.23 5.66 36.69
N GLY A 478 23.27 6.02 35.94
CA GLY A 478 24.37 5.14 35.52
C GLY A 478 25.74 5.49 36.09
N ALA A 479 25.82 6.41 37.06
CA ALA A 479 27.06 6.78 37.73
C ALA A 479 27.19 6.10 39.10
#